data_2c530c8688308b30071177148bf29b0b
#
_entry.id   2c530c8688308b30071177148bf29b0b
#
_cell.length_a   1.000
_cell.length_b   1.000
_cell.length_c   1.000
_cell.angle_alpha   90.00
_cell.angle_beta   90.00
_cell.angle_gamma   90.00
#
_symmetry.space_group_name_H-M   'P 1'
#
loop_
_entity.id
_entity.type
_entity.pdbx_description
1 polymer ?
#
loop_
_entity_poly.entity_id
_entity_poly.type
_entity_poly.pdbx_seq_one_letter_code
_entity_poly.pdbx_strand_id
1 'polypeptide(L)'
;NTFNRSQFANERVIANAWDNIWEWGVGDRAYRLANNGYQVILSPGTHLYFDHPHEANPAERGYYWATRFSGIDKVFGFMPDNLYANADTTRSGALITDLEALVGREMPALKQAENILGIQGQVWSETIRTAEQLEQMIYPRLLALAERAWHKAGWEANNNSIQRSQDWQRFALRLSQVELGRLAANNSSFYLPPPGVKLSAEQLQVNTALPFLTTECSTDQGQSWHPCPAAAPAQP
;
A
#
# COMPACT_ATOMS: atom_id res chain seq x y z
N ASN A 1 -3.02 -12.69 -27.65
CA ASN A 1 -1.64 -12.85 -28.15
C ASN A 1 -0.88 -13.67 -27.12
N THR A 2 -0.73 -14.96 -27.35
CA THR A 2 0.17 -15.83 -26.60
C THR A 2 1.57 -15.57 -27.09
N PHE A 3 2.44 -15.05 -26.25
CA PHE A 3 3.86 -14.96 -26.54
C PHE A 3 4.41 -16.38 -26.72
N ASN A 4 5.09 -16.62 -27.81
CA ASN A 4 5.73 -17.91 -28.04
C ASN A 4 7.07 -17.95 -27.30
N ARG A 5 7.17 -18.77 -26.25
CA ARG A 5 8.39 -18.90 -25.41
C ARG A 5 9.64 -19.27 -26.22
N SER A 6 9.49 -19.98 -27.33
CA SER A 6 10.60 -20.34 -28.21
C SER A 6 11.30 -19.14 -28.89
N GLN A 7 10.66 -17.96 -28.83
CA GLN A 7 11.22 -16.72 -29.39
C GLN A 7 12.13 -15.96 -28.42
N PHE A 8 12.20 -16.38 -27.14
CA PHE A 8 13.06 -15.73 -26.16
C PHE A 8 14.46 -16.34 -26.18
N ALA A 9 15.47 -15.48 -26.01
CA ALA A 9 16.87 -15.89 -25.95
C ALA A 9 17.20 -16.74 -24.70
N ASN A 10 16.35 -16.68 -23.66
CA ASN A 10 16.49 -17.44 -22.43
C ASN A 10 15.22 -18.25 -22.15
N GLU A 11 15.41 -19.47 -21.66
CA GLU A 11 14.33 -20.36 -21.23
C GLU A 11 13.60 -19.84 -19.98
N ARG A 12 14.28 -19.04 -19.14
CA ARG A 12 13.76 -18.41 -17.95
C ARG A 12 13.43 -16.95 -18.20
N VAL A 13 12.16 -16.66 -18.42
CA VAL A 13 11.64 -15.29 -18.52
C VAL A 13 10.78 -15.03 -17.30
N ILE A 14 11.14 -14.01 -16.53
CA ILE A 14 10.35 -13.50 -15.42
C ILE A 14 9.69 -12.20 -15.87
N ALA A 15 8.37 -12.14 -15.81
CA ALA A 15 7.61 -10.95 -16.13
C ALA A 15 7.35 -10.16 -14.86
N ASN A 16 7.64 -8.86 -14.89
CA ASN A 16 7.19 -7.94 -13.86
C ASN A 16 5.84 -7.37 -14.27
N ALA A 17 4.80 -7.65 -13.49
CA ALA A 17 3.44 -7.21 -13.77
C ALA A 17 3.13 -5.93 -12.98
N TRP A 18 3.26 -4.81 -13.63
CA TRP A 18 3.07 -3.47 -13.07
C TRP A 18 1.86 -2.71 -13.66
N ASP A 19 1.21 -3.30 -14.65
CA ASP A 19 -0.04 -2.80 -15.23
C ASP A 19 -1.20 -2.89 -14.25
N ASN A 20 -1.89 -1.73 -13.96
CA ASN A 20 -2.89 -1.87 -12.92
C ASN A 20 -3.68 -0.63 -12.58
N ILE A 21 -4.00 0.15 -13.54
CA ILE A 21 -5.16 1.01 -13.40
C ILE A 21 -6.35 0.13 -13.72
N TRP A 22 -7.14 -0.17 -12.71
CA TRP A 22 -8.19 -1.19 -12.77
C TRP A 22 -9.18 -0.96 -13.89
N GLU A 23 -9.66 0.28 -14.03
CA GLU A 23 -10.62 0.67 -15.07
C GLU A 23 -10.09 0.59 -16.50
N TRP A 24 -8.77 0.41 -16.70
CA TRP A 24 -8.20 0.18 -18.04
C TRP A 24 -8.30 -1.28 -18.47
N GLY A 25 -8.75 -2.16 -17.56
CA GLY A 25 -8.98 -3.56 -17.88
C GLY A 25 -7.72 -4.37 -18.18
N VAL A 26 -6.56 -3.95 -17.66
CA VAL A 26 -5.26 -4.62 -17.90
C VAL A 26 -4.73 -5.36 -16.66
N GLY A 27 -5.38 -5.23 -15.52
CA GLY A 27 -4.97 -5.82 -14.23
C GLY A 27 -4.91 -7.35 -14.22
N ASP A 28 -5.49 -8.03 -15.21
CA ASP A 28 -5.47 -9.49 -15.35
C ASP A 28 -4.20 -10.04 -16.02
N ARG A 29 -3.33 -9.19 -16.54
CA ARG A 29 -2.11 -9.62 -17.26
C ARG A 29 -1.23 -10.53 -16.42
N ALA A 30 -1.08 -10.25 -15.14
CA ALA A 30 -0.33 -11.08 -14.21
C ALA A 30 -0.84 -12.52 -14.19
N TYR A 31 -2.14 -12.71 -13.99
CA TYR A 31 -2.76 -14.03 -13.93
C TYR A 31 -2.76 -14.73 -15.28
N ARG A 32 -3.00 -13.99 -16.37
CA ARG A 32 -2.87 -14.56 -17.70
C ARG A 32 -1.48 -15.07 -18.01
N LEU A 33 -0.43 -14.32 -17.63
CA LEU A 33 0.95 -14.76 -17.79
C LEU A 33 1.23 -15.99 -16.93
N ALA A 34 0.88 -15.96 -15.64
CA ALA A 34 1.08 -17.09 -14.74
C ALA A 34 0.36 -18.35 -15.25
N ASN A 35 -0.91 -18.22 -15.67
CA ASN A 35 -1.70 -19.33 -16.22
C ASN A 35 -1.16 -19.90 -17.55
N ASN A 36 -0.26 -19.18 -18.22
CA ASN A 36 0.45 -19.63 -19.42
C ASN A 36 1.91 -20.05 -19.12
N GLY A 37 2.24 -20.31 -17.85
CA GLY A 37 3.52 -20.87 -17.44
C GLY A 37 4.67 -19.85 -17.38
N TYR A 38 4.41 -18.55 -17.42
CA TYR A 38 5.41 -17.53 -17.17
C TYR A 38 5.57 -17.27 -15.68
N GLN A 39 6.81 -17.15 -15.21
CA GLN A 39 7.06 -16.66 -13.86
C GLN A 39 6.75 -15.17 -13.77
N VAL A 40 6.09 -14.74 -12.71
CA VAL A 40 5.57 -13.37 -12.56
C VAL A 40 5.95 -12.81 -11.19
N ILE A 41 6.42 -11.57 -11.17
CA ILE A 41 6.52 -10.74 -9.98
C ILE A 41 5.39 -9.71 -10.04
N LEU A 42 4.60 -9.59 -8.96
CA LEU A 42 3.53 -8.61 -8.87
C LEU A 42 4.07 -7.28 -8.35
N SER A 43 3.83 -6.22 -9.09
CA SER A 43 4.29 -4.86 -8.75
C SER A 43 3.23 -3.80 -9.06
N PRO A 44 1.97 -3.98 -8.59
CA PRO A 44 0.88 -3.10 -8.97
C PRO A 44 1.09 -1.67 -8.47
N GLY A 45 1.07 -0.67 -9.38
CA GLY A 45 1.27 0.75 -9.07
C GLY A 45 0.20 1.30 -8.12
N THR A 46 -1.01 0.75 -8.12
CA THR A 46 -2.07 1.15 -7.19
C THR A 46 -1.74 0.87 -5.71
N HIS A 47 -0.82 -0.07 -5.43
CA HIS A 47 -0.49 -0.50 -4.07
C HIS A 47 1.00 -0.44 -3.76
N LEU A 48 1.86 -0.77 -4.73
CA LEU A 48 3.28 -1.04 -4.49
C LEU A 48 4.23 -0.01 -5.12
N TYR A 49 3.71 1.09 -5.68
CA TYR A 49 4.52 2.21 -6.13
C TYR A 49 4.67 3.24 -5.01
N PHE A 50 5.85 3.29 -4.43
CA PHE A 50 6.17 4.14 -3.28
C PHE A 50 6.51 5.58 -3.67
N ASP A 51 6.51 5.90 -4.96
CA ASP A 51 6.54 7.27 -5.48
C ASP A 51 5.16 7.95 -5.48
N HIS A 52 4.08 7.22 -5.17
CA HIS A 52 2.78 7.82 -4.90
C HIS A 52 2.73 8.46 -3.52
N PRO A 53 1.91 9.50 -3.31
CA PRO A 53 1.71 10.11 -2.00
C PRO A 53 1.29 9.08 -0.94
N HIS A 54 1.66 9.33 0.31
CA HIS A 54 1.17 8.52 1.43
C HIS A 54 -0.30 8.79 1.75
N GLU A 55 -0.75 10.01 1.53
CA GLU A 55 -2.11 10.47 1.82
C GLU A 55 -2.65 11.36 0.70
N ALA A 56 -3.96 11.57 0.66
CA ALA A 56 -4.63 12.43 -0.31
C ALA A 56 -4.46 13.93 0.04
N ASN A 57 -3.26 14.35 0.40
CA ASN A 57 -2.92 15.73 0.72
C ASN A 57 -2.15 16.36 -0.46
N PRO A 58 -2.57 17.51 -1.00
CA PRO A 58 -1.86 18.18 -2.09
C PRO A 58 -0.41 18.59 -1.78
N ALA A 59 -0.06 18.72 -0.49
CA ALA A 59 1.31 19.01 -0.06
C ALA A 59 2.23 17.78 -0.04
N GLU A 60 1.66 16.57 -0.17
CA GLU A 60 2.42 15.33 -0.21
C GLU A 60 3.26 15.24 -1.49
N ARG A 61 4.44 14.63 -1.33
CA ARG A 61 5.33 14.30 -2.44
C ARG A 61 4.77 13.15 -3.27
N GLY A 62 5.00 13.19 -4.56
CA GLY A 62 4.66 12.13 -5.51
C GLY A 62 3.58 12.51 -6.50
N TYR A 63 3.50 11.74 -7.58
CA TYR A 63 2.41 11.82 -8.54
C TYR A 63 1.35 10.76 -8.25
N TYR A 64 0.10 11.04 -8.56
CA TYR A 64 -1.04 10.14 -8.31
C TYR A 64 -1.67 9.65 -9.62
N TRP A 65 -0.83 9.09 -10.50
CA TRP A 65 -1.29 8.64 -11.81
C TRP A 65 -2.02 7.28 -11.80
N ALA A 66 -1.68 6.36 -10.90
CA ALA A 66 -2.32 5.04 -10.79
C ALA A 66 -3.32 4.95 -9.64
N THR A 67 -3.10 5.67 -8.57
CA THR A 67 -3.97 5.77 -7.40
C THR A 67 -3.85 7.14 -6.78
N ARG A 68 -4.85 7.58 -6.05
CA ARG A 68 -4.82 8.88 -5.37
C ARG A 68 -3.69 8.97 -4.35
N PHE A 69 -3.49 7.89 -3.60
CA PHE A 69 -2.43 7.72 -2.61
C PHE A 69 -2.21 6.24 -2.33
N SER A 70 -1.08 5.91 -1.73
CA SER A 70 -0.77 4.55 -1.29
C SER A 70 -0.20 4.61 0.13
N GLY A 71 -1.07 4.62 1.13
CA GLY A 71 -0.70 4.58 2.54
C GLY A 71 -0.12 3.21 2.94
N ILE A 72 0.48 3.16 4.12
CA ILE A 72 1.06 1.92 4.64
C ILE A 72 0.02 0.81 4.85
N ASP A 73 -1.20 1.17 5.23
CA ASP A 73 -2.34 0.28 5.40
C ASP A 73 -2.77 -0.35 4.06
N LYS A 74 -2.71 0.42 2.97
CA LYS A 74 -2.98 -0.06 1.62
C LYS A 74 -1.93 -1.06 1.16
N VAL A 75 -0.66 -0.79 1.42
CA VAL A 75 0.45 -1.73 1.14
C VAL A 75 0.29 -3.01 1.97
N PHE A 76 0.02 -2.87 3.27
CA PHE A 76 -0.24 -4.01 4.17
C PHE A 76 -1.44 -4.84 3.73
N GLY A 77 -2.49 -4.19 3.22
CA GLY A 77 -3.71 -4.85 2.76
C GLY A 77 -3.58 -5.55 1.42
N PHE A 78 -2.46 -5.43 0.72
CA PHE A 78 -2.27 -6.05 -0.59
C PHE A 78 -2.33 -7.58 -0.53
N MET A 79 -3.10 -8.18 -1.42
CA MET A 79 -3.38 -9.62 -1.50
C MET A 79 -2.79 -10.22 -2.79
N PRO A 80 -1.55 -10.78 -2.75
CA PRO A 80 -0.93 -11.38 -3.92
C PRO A 80 -1.71 -12.54 -4.52
N ASP A 81 -2.30 -13.39 -3.69
CA ASP A 81 -3.04 -14.58 -4.10
C ASP A 81 -4.52 -14.30 -4.44
N ASN A 82 -4.98 -13.06 -4.22
CA ASN A 82 -6.33 -12.63 -4.53
C ASN A 82 -6.30 -11.24 -5.20
N LEU A 83 -5.64 -11.17 -6.35
CA LEU A 83 -5.26 -9.91 -7.00
C LEU A 83 -6.44 -8.97 -7.24
N TYR A 84 -7.58 -9.50 -7.70
CA TYR A 84 -8.74 -8.66 -8.06
C TYR A 84 -9.47 -8.09 -6.84
N ALA A 85 -9.34 -8.72 -5.68
CA ALA A 85 -9.89 -8.18 -4.44
C ALA A 85 -9.16 -6.91 -3.94
N ASN A 86 -8.01 -6.57 -4.55
CA ASN A 86 -7.34 -5.29 -4.32
C ASN A 86 -7.93 -4.12 -5.13
N ALA A 87 -8.87 -4.38 -6.04
CA ALA A 87 -9.52 -3.34 -6.83
C ALA A 87 -10.53 -2.57 -5.98
N ASP A 88 -10.04 -1.62 -5.21
CA ASP A 88 -10.80 -0.81 -4.26
C ASP A 88 -11.37 0.47 -4.86
N THR A 89 -10.53 1.19 -5.60
CA THR A 89 -10.87 2.48 -6.20
C THR A 89 -10.29 2.63 -7.60
N THR A 90 -10.96 3.44 -8.41
CA THR A 90 -10.38 3.96 -9.65
C THR A 90 -9.26 4.96 -9.36
N ARG A 91 -8.48 5.34 -10.36
CA ARG A 91 -7.43 6.38 -10.22
C ARG A 91 -7.99 7.73 -9.75
N SER A 92 -9.25 8.02 -10.03
CA SER A 92 -9.93 9.25 -9.59
C SER A 92 -10.50 9.15 -8.16
N GLY A 93 -10.45 7.97 -7.53
CA GLY A 93 -10.95 7.74 -6.17
C GLY A 93 -12.41 7.28 -6.11
N ALA A 94 -13.06 6.98 -7.23
CA ALA A 94 -14.39 6.36 -7.22
C ALA A 94 -14.29 4.90 -6.77
N LEU A 95 -15.21 4.45 -5.89
CA LEU A 95 -15.24 3.08 -5.40
C LEU A 95 -15.51 2.09 -6.56
N ILE A 96 -14.78 0.99 -6.56
CA ILE A 96 -15.00 -0.16 -7.45
C ILE A 96 -15.74 -1.24 -6.63
N THR A 97 -17.00 -1.45 -6.94
CA THR A 97 -17.85 -2.48 -6.28
C THR A 97 -17.92 -3.76 -7.09
N ASP A 98 -17.69 -3.67 -8.39
CA ASP A 98 -17.68 -4.78 -9.34
C ASP A 98 -16.66 -4.49 -10.45
N LEU A 99 -15.52 -5.16 -10.38
CA LEU A 99 -14.45 -4.96 -11.36
C LEU A 99 -14.81 -5.50 -12.74
N GLU A 100 -15.49 -6.64 -12.82
CA GLU A 100 -15.87 -7.25 -14.11
C GLU A 100 -16.89 -6.41 -14.85
N ALA A 101 -17.87 -5.88 -14.13
CA ALA A 101 -18.81 -4.91 -14.69
C ALA A 101 -18.11 -3.63 -15.16
N LEU A 102 -17.15 -3.12 -14.39
CA LEU A 102 -16.38 -1.91 -14.74
C LEU A 102 -15.58 -2.10 -16.04
N VAL A 103 -14.94 -3.26 -16.23
CA VAL A 103 -14.10 -3.54 -17.40
C VAL A 103 -14.86 -4.22 -18.56
N GLY A 104 -16.11 -4.60 -18.35
CA GLY A 104 -16.99 -5.20 -19.35
C GLY A 104 -16.63 -6.63 -19.76
N ARG A 105 -15.92 -7.39 -18.90
CA ARG A 105 -15.55 -8.79 -19.16
C ARG A 105 -15.16 -9.52 -17.87
N GLU A 106 -15.23 -10.84 -17.95
CA GLU A 106 -14.72 -11.72 -16.90
C GLU A 106 -13.20 -11.61 -16.74
N MET A 107 -12.75 -11.70 -15.51
CA MET A 107 -11.34 -11.71 -15.13
C MET A 107 -10.89 -13.15 -14.84
N PRO A 108 -9.82 -13.66 -15.49
CA PRO A 108 -9.44 -15.05 -15.34
C PRO A 108 -8.91 -15.33 -13.92
N ALA A 109 -9.42 -16.37 -13.27
CA ALA A 109 -8.88 -16.84 -12.00
C ALA A 109 -7.43 -17.33 -12.15
N LEU A 110 -6.66 -17.23 -11.07
CA LEU A 110 -5.31 -17.80 -11.00
C LEU A 110 -5.39 -19.33 -10.95
N LYS A 111 -4.77 -19.99 -11.94
CA LYS A 111 -4.74 -21.46 -12.05
C LYS A 111 -3.38 -22.08 -11.73
N GLN A 112 -2.31 -21.30 -11.87
CA GLN A 112 -0.92 -21.72 -11.65
C GLN A 112 -0.25 -20.76 -10.67
N ALA A 113 -0.65 -20.86 -9.40
CA ALA A 113 -0.17 -19.98 -8.33
C ALA A 113 1.35 -20.08 -8.09
N GLU A 114 1.93 -21.24 -8.37
CA GLU A 114 3.37 -21.51 -8.30
C GLU A 114 4.21 -20.62 -9.24
N ASN A 115 3.58 -20.05 -10.24
CA ASN A 115 4.23 -19.11 -11.16
C ASN A 115 4.27 -17.66 -10.62
N ILE A 116 3.56 -17.35 -9.55
CA ILE A 116 3.71 -16.06 -8.86
C ILE A 116 4.89 -16.16 -7.89
N LEU A 117 6.02 -15.53 -8.27
CA LEU A 117 7.26 -15.63 -7.50
C LEU A 117 7.26 -14.73 -6.25
N GLY A 118 6.46 -13.68 -6.24
CA GLY A 118 6.40 -12.73 -5.15
C GLY A 118 5.94 -11.34 -5.59
N ILE A 119 6.22 -10.37 -4.73
CA ILE A 119 5.83 -8.97 -4.92
C ILE A 119 7.06 -8.06 -4.91
N GLN A 120 6.96 -6.91 -5.56
CA GLN A 120 8.04 -5.92 -5.62
C GLN A 120 7.47 -4.51 -5.48
N GLY A 121 8.06 -3.71 -4.57
CA GLY A 121 7.82 -2.27 -4.50
C GLY A 121 8.66 -1.52 -5.53
N GLN A 122 8.12 -0.43 -6.06
CA GLN A 122 8.79 0.44 -7.02
C GLN A 122 8.91 1.85 -6.47
N VAL A 123 10.00 2.53 -6.78
CA VAL A 123 10.17 3.96 -6.53
C VAL A 123 10.71 4.61 -7.79
N TRP A 124 9.91 5.49 -8.38
CA TRP A 124 10.33 6.31 -9.50
C TRP A 124 10.65 7.72 -8.98
N SER A 125 11.76 8.27 -9.38
CA SER A 125 12.37 9.39 -8.66
C SER A 125 12.02 10.78 -9.22
N GLU A 126 10.93 10.94 -9.95
CA GLU A 126 10.56 12.19 -10.60
C GLU A 126 10.48 13.39 -9.64
N THR A 127 10.02 13.15 -8.41
CA THR A 127 9.87 14.18 -7.37
C THR A 127 10.88 14.08 -6.24
N ILE A 128 11.76 13.07 -6.25
CA ILE A 128 12.75 12.79 -5.18
C ILE A 128 14.07 13.49 -5.53
N ARG A 129 14.66 14.23 -4.58
CA ARG A 129 15.89 15.03 -4.79
C ARG A 129 16.98 14.72 -3.77
N THR A 130 16.65 14.12 -2.62
CA THR A 130 17.60 13.81 -1.54
C THR A 130 17.40 12.38 -1.03
N ALA A 131 18.43 11.83 -0.35
CA ALA A 131 18.34 10.52 0.27
C ALA A 131 17.24 10.47 1.35
N GLU A 132 17.12 11.53 2.15
CA GLU A 132 16.07 11.67 3.16
C GLU A 132 14.67 11.60 2.52
N GLN A 133 14.45 12.30 1.42
CA GLN A 133 13.18 12.24 0.68
C GLN A 133 12.90 10.83 0.16
N LEU A 134 13.93 10.12 -0.33
CA LEU A 134 13.79 8.73 -0.76
C LEU A 134 13.39 7.82 0.40
N GLU A 135 14.07 7.94 1.53
CA GLU A 135 13.77 7.16 2.72
C GLU A 135 12.35 7.42 3.22
N GLN A 136 11.91 8.67 3.26
CA GLN A 136 10.54 9.04 3.63
C GLN A 136 9.49 8.45 2.66
N MET A 137 9.81 8.33 1.38
CA MET A 137 8.90 7.69 0.41
C MET A 137 8.86 6.16 0.57
N ILE A 138 9.96 5.55 1.00
CA ILE A 138 10.07 4.09 1.18
C ILE A 138 9.53 3.66 2.55
N TYR A 139 9.97 4.32 3.62
CA TYR A 139 9.60 3.94 4.98
C TYR A 139 8.38 4.71 5.48
N PRO A 140 7.49 4.06 6.22
CA PRO A 140 7.54 2.66 6.66
C PRO A 140 6.88 1.66 5.70
N ARG A 141 6.45 2.04 4.48
CA ARG A 141 5.75 1.17 3.50
C ARG A 141 6.52 -0.09 3.14
N LEU A 142 7.86 0.00 3.08
CA LEU A 142 8.71 -1.16 2.80
C LEU A 142 8.55 -2.26 3.87
N LEU A 143 8.29 -1.89 5.12
CA LEU A 143 8.05 -2.88 6.19
C LEU A 143 6.73 -3.60 5.98
N ALA A 144 5.70 -2.89 5.52
CA ALA A 144 4.41 -3.50 5.16
C ALA A 144 4.54 -4.41 3.93
N LEU A 145 5.34 -4.01 2.93
CA LEU A 145 5.64 -4.86 1.78
C LEU A 145 6.38 -6.13 2.21
N ALA A 146 7.37 -6.01 3.10
CA ALA A 146 8.10 -7.17 3.62
C ALA A 146 7.17 -8.13 4.36
N GLU A 147 6.27 -7.62 5.20
CA GLU A 147 5.25 -8.41 5.87
C GLU A 147 4.41 -9.20 4.85
N ARG A 148 3.94 -8.55 3.78
CA ARG A 148 3.14 -9.21 2.73
C ARG A 148 3.95 -10.20 1.88
N ALA A 149 5.24 -9.93 1.66
CA ALA A 149 6.11 -10.79 0.85
C ALA A 149 6.48 -12.09 1.57
N TRP A 150 6.62 -12.07 2.89
CA TRP A 150 7.11 -13.19 3.68
C TRP A 150 6.02 -13.92 4.48
N HIS A 151 4.85 -13.31 4.62
CA HIS A 151 3.73 -13.85 5.38
C HIS A 151 2.46 -13.91 4.54
N LYS A 152 2.02 -15.11 4.21
CA LYS A 152 0.71 -15.34 3.61
C LYS A 152 -0.36 -15.28 4.70
N ALA A 153 -1.20 -14.24 4.65
CA ALA A 153 -2.24 -14.06 5.64
C ALA A 153 -3.46 -14.94 5.35
N GLY A 154 -4.04 -15.50 6.40
CA GLY A 154 -5.23 -16.34 6.28
C GLY A 154 -6.49 -15.63 5.76
N TRP A 155 -6.52 -14.31 5.83
CA TRP A 155 -7.64 -13.49 5.35
C TRP A 155 -7.62 -13.21 3.83
N GLU A 156 -6.54 -13.51 3.12
CA GLU A 156 -6.41 -13.19 1.70
C GLU A 156 -7.41 -13.96 0.82
N ALA A 157 -7.54 -15.26 1.06
CA ALA A 157 -8.33 -16.14 0.20
C ALA A 157 -9.81 -15.73 0.09
N ASN A 158 -10.37 -15.18 1.15
CA ASN A 158 -11.78 -14.79 1.24
C ASN A 158 -11.99 -13.30 1.53
N ASN A 159 -10.92 -12.50 1.47
CA ASN A 159 -10.92 -11.07 1.76
C ASN A 159 -11.62 -10.73 3.10
N ASN A 160 -11.26 -11.47 4.17
CA ASN A 160 -11.88 -11.30 5.47
C ASN A 160 -11.41 -9.99 6.14
N SER A 161 -12.24 -8.97 6.09
CA SER A 161 -11.94 -7.63 6.60
C SER A 161 -11.70 -7.59 8.12
N ILE A 162 -12.38 -8.44 8.90
CA ILE A 162 -12.22 -8.50 10.37
C ILE A 162 -10.84 -9.06 10.70
N GLN A 163 -10.46 -10.17 10.11
CA GLN A 163 -9.12 -10.76 10.33
C GLN A 163 -8.02 -9.82 9.82
N ARG A 164 -8.22 -9.19 8.66
CA ARG A 164 -7.27 -8.18 8.14
C ARG A 164 -7.10 -7.01 9.11
N SER A 165 -8.18 -6.50 9.69
CA SER A 165 -8.12 -5.42 10.68
C SER A 165 -7.35 -5.84 11.94
N GLN A 166 -7.57 -7.07 12.44
CA GLN A 166 -6.83 -7.59 13.60
C GLN A 166 -5.34 -7.77 13.30
N ASP A 167 -4.99 -8.26 12.11
CA ASP A 167 -3.59 -8.39 11.68
C ASP A 167 -2.94 -7.03 11.51
N TRP A 168 -3.65 -6.07 10.92
CA TRP A 168 -3.20 -4.70 10.82
C TRP A 168 -2.88 -4.10 12.19
N GLN A 169 -3.75 -4.28 13.17
CA GLN A 169 -3.51 -3.76 14.52
C GLN A 169 -2.23 -4.36 15.14
N ARG A 170 -1.99 -5.65 14.97
CA ARG A 170 -0.77 -6.31 15.46
C ARG A 170 0.49 -5.79 14.75
N PHE A 171 0.42 -5.67 13.42
CA PHE A 171 1.50 -5.10 12.62
C PHE A 171 1.79 -3.65 13.00
N ALA A 172 0.75 -2.81 13.08
CA ALA A 172 0.86 -1.40 13.41
C ALA A 172 1.41 -1.17 14.82
N LEU A 173 1.03 -2.04 15.78
CA LEU A 173 1.58 -2.04 17.12
C LEU A 173 3.09 -2.32 17.11
N ARG A 174 3.51 -3.40 16.44
CA ARG A 174 4.92 -3.74 16.30
C ARG A 174 5.70 -2.62 15.58
N LEU A 175 5.12 -2.07 14.52
CA LEU A 175 5.71 -0.97 13.78
C LEU A 175 6.00 0.22 14.70
N SER A 176 4.99 0.71 15.43
CA SER A 176 5.12 1.89 16.28
C SER A 176 6.03 1.67 17.51
N GLN A 177 5.97 0.48 18.13
CA GLN A 177 6.75 0.21 19.36
C GLN A 177 8.18 -0.24 19.11
N VAL A 178 8.46 -0.84 17.95
CA VAL A 178 9.76 -1.47 17.70
C VAL A 178 10.44 -0.91 16.45
N GLU A 179 9.77 -0.98 15.30
CA GLU A 179 10.46 -0.79 14.02
C GLU A 179 10.76 0.69 13.75
N LEU A 180 9.87 1.62 14.13
CA LEU A 180 10.17 3.06 14.01
C LEU A 180 11.36 3.46 14.88
N GLY A 181 11.47 2.89 16.08
CA GLY A 181 12.65 3.09 16.95
C GLY A 181 13.94 2.56 16.33
N ARG A 182 13.89 1.43 15.61
CA ARG A 182 15.03 0.88 14.87
C ARG A 182 15.45 1.77 13.71
N LEU A 183 14.48 2.27 12.93
CA LEU A 183 14.76 3.21 11.84
C LEU A 183 15.44 4.47 12.39
N ALA A 184 14.89 5.05 13.47
CA ALA A 184 15.48 6.22 14.12
C ALA A 184 16.91 5.96 14.64
N ALA A 185 17.14 4.81 15.28
CA ALA A 185 18.47 4.40 15.77
C ALA A 185 19.51 4.24 14.65
N ASN A 186 19.07 3.90 13.45
CA ASN A 186 19.92 3.81 12.26
C ASN A 186 20.02 5.14 11.47
N ASN A 187 19.48 6.24 12.01
CA ASN A 187 19.39 7.54 11.34
C ASN A 187 18.65 7.49 10.00
N SER A 188 17.74 6.53 9.81
CA SER A 188 16.91 6.47 8.62
C SER A 188 15.68 7.36 8.79
N SER A 189 15.43 8.21 7.80
CA SER A 189 14.21 9.00 7.74
C SER A 189 13.01 8.12 7.40
N PHE A 190 11.85 8.46 7.96
CA PHE A 190 10.60 7.77 7.65
C PHE A 190 9.43 8.74 7.72
N TYR A 191 8.39 8.40 6.99
CA TYR A 191 7.17 9.19 6.97
C TYR A 191 6.25 8.76 8.13
N LEU A 192 5.71 9.75 8.82
CA LEU A 192 4.58 9.57 9.73
C LEU A 192 3.45 10.49 9.27
N PRO A 193 2.24 9.95 9.07
CA PRO A 193 1.09 10.78 8.76
C PRO A 193 0.87 11.83 9.86
N PRO A 194 0.54 13.07 9.50
CA PRO A 194 0.16 14.06 10.49
C PRO A 194 -1.08 13.61 11.27
N PRO A 195 -1.23 14.02 12.54
CA PRO A 195 -2.43 13.67 13.30
C PRO A 195 -3.68 14.21 12.63
N GLY A 196 -4.71 13.37 12.56
CA GLY A 196 -6.03 13.82 12.16
C GLY A 196 -6.67 14.64 13.28
N VAL A 197 -7.26 15.79 12.94
CA VAL A 197 -7.87 16.70 13.91
C VAL A 197 -9.30 17.04 13.50
N LYS A 198 -10.22 16.94 14.45
CA LYS A 198 -11.62 17.34 14.27
C LYS A 198 -12.10 18.13 15.48
N LEU A 199 -12.72 19.27 15.24
CA LEU A 199 -13.45 20.03 16.26
C LEU A 199 -14.93 19.62 16.22
N SER A 200 -15.45 19.12 17.33
CA SER A 200 -16.85 18.70 17.47
C SER A 200 -17.38 19.20 18.81
N ALA A 201 -18.45 19.99 18.79
CA ALA A 201 -19.09 20.54 20.01
C ALA A 201 -18.06 21.14 21.00
N GLU A 202 -17.16 21.98 20.50
CA GLU A 202 -16.08 22.63 21.26
C GLU A 202 -15.01 21.67 21.85
N GLN A 203 -15.06 20.39 21.48
CA GLN A 203 -14.05 19.41 21.88
C GLN A 203 -13.12 19.09 20.72
N LEU A 204 -11.81 19.15 20.99
CA LEU A 204 -10.78 18.72 20.08
C LEU A 204 -10.69 17.19 20.11
N GLN A 205 -10.92 16.56 18.96
CA GLN A 205 -10.68 15.15 18.76
C GLN A 205 -9.42 14.99 17.92
N VAL A 206 -8.48 14.19 18.38
CA VAL A 206 -7.20 13.93 17.71
C VAL A 206 -7.03 12.44 17.54
N ASN A 207 -6.58 11.99 16.37
CA ASN A 207 -6.20 10.61 16.13
C ASN A 207 -4.86 10.50 15.41
N THR A 208 -4.25 9.33 15.48
CA THR A 208 -3.01 9.00 14.77
C THR A 208 -3.23 7.82 13.85
N ALA A 209 -2.52 7.77 12.72
CA ALA A 209 -2.60 6.66 11.77
C ALA A 209 -2.02 5.34 12.34
N LEU A 210 -1.12 5.44 13.32
CA LEU A 210 -0.54 4.28 13.98
C LEU A 210 -0.86 4.34 15.48
N PRO A 211 -1.13 3.19 16.12
CA PRO A 211 -1.39 3.14 17.56
C PRO A 211 -0.14 3.52 18.36
N PHE A 212 -0.34 4.00 19.58
CA PHE A 212 0.72 4.36 20.53
C PHE A 212 1.65 5.51 20.14
N LEU A 213 1.32 6.26 19.08
CA LEU A 213 1.96 7.54 18.86
C LEU A 213 1.39 8.57 19.84
N THR A 214 2.24 9.33 20.47
CA THR A 214 1.83 10.46 21.30
C THR A 214 1.55 11.67 20.43
N THR A 215 0.48 12.40 20.77
CA THR A 215 0.16 13.67 20.12
C THR A 215 0.35 14.81 21.10
N GLU A 216 0.95 15.88 20.62
CA GLU A 216 1.14 17.11 21.39
C GLU A 216 0.37 18.24 20.70
N CYS A 217 -0.20 19.11 21.49
CA CYS A 217 -0.95 20.28 21.07
C CYS A 217 -0.26 21.55 21.57
N SER A 218 -0.34 22.60 20.75
CA SER A 218 0.12 23.94 21.12
C SER A 218 -1.06 24.92 21.08
N THR A 219 -1.16 25.78 22.08
CA THR A 219 -2.13 26.89 22.13
C THR A 219 -1.46 28.26 21.97
N ASP A 220 -0.16 28.29 21.78
CA ASP A 220 0.69 29.48 21.72
C ASP A 220 1.50 29.56 20.40
N GLN A 221 0.92 29.09 19.31
CA GLN A 221 1.53 29.11 17.97
C GLN A 221 2.85 28.32 17.86
N GLY A 222 2.95 27.22 18.62
CA GLY A 222 4.11 26.32 18.55
C GLY A 222 5.28 26.70 19.46
N GLN A 223 5.10 27.67 20.39
CA GLN A 223 6.13 28.04 21.35
C GLN A 223 6.28 27.02 22.48
N SER A 224 5.16 26.38 22.86
CA SER A 224 5.17 25.24 23.78
C SER A 224 4.23 24.13 23.29
N TRP A 225 4.54 22.89 23.69
CA TRP A 225 3.79 21.70 23.29
C TRP A 225 3.46 20.87 24.54
N HIS A 226 2.23 20.42 24.62
CA HIS A 226 1.71 19.62 25.73
C HIS A 226 0.90 18.43 25.17
N PRO A 227 0.81 17.31 25.90
CA PRO A 227 -0.03 16.19 25.47
C PRO A 227 -1.44 16.68 25.13
N CYS A 228 -1.93 16.30 23.95
CA CYS A 228 -3.30 16.59 23.57
C CYS A 228 -4.29 15.85 24.51
N PRO A 229 -5.51 16.37 24.71
CA PRO A 229 -6.57 15.62 25.34
C PRO A 229 -6.74 14.26 24.65
N ALA A 230 -7.03 13.21 25.44
CA ALA A 230 -7.06 11.84 24.97
C ALA A 230 -7.90 11.71 23.69
N ALA A 231 -7.26 11.22 22.62
CA ALA A 231 -7.94 10.90 21.37
C ALA A 231 -8.93 9.75 21.59
N ALA A 232 -10.13 9.88 21.06
CA ALA A 232 -11.00 8.72 20.93
C ALA A 232 -10.32 7.69 20.01
N PRO A 233 -10.40 6.36 20.31
CA PRO A 233 -9.83 5.37 19.43
C PRO A 233 -10.45 5.51 18.04
N ALA A 234 -9.61 5.52 17.00
CA ALA A 234 -10.09 5.50 15.63
C ALA A 234 -11.00 4.28 15.47
N GLN A 235 -12.27 4.51 15.17
CA GLN A 235 -13.15 3.42 14.76
C GLN A 235 -12.73 3.00 13.34
N PRO A 236 -12.66 1.69 13.07
CA PRO A 236 -12.23 1.12 11.79
C PRO A 236 -13.15 1.50 10.64
#